data_41db3a30ffd5c2799984bf29a0cc6fd2
#
_entry.id   41db3a30ffd5c2799984bf29a0cc6fd2
#
_cell.length_a   1.000
_cell.length_b   1.000
_cell.length_c   1.000
_cell.angle_alpha   90.00
_cell.angle_beta   90.00
_cell.angle_gamma   90.00
#
_symmetry.space_group_name_H-M   'P 1'
#
loop_
_entity.id
_entity.type
_entity.pdbx_description
1 polymer ?
#
loop_
_entity_poly.entity_id
_entity_poly.type
_entity_poly.pdbx_seq_one_letter_code
_entity_poly.pdbx_strand_id
1 'polypeptide(L)'
;MMNSLFVKITGYVGDFFLDFEHEFNTSGITVLYGPNGSGKSTIISVLSGFINHLETKIVLNDKSIENTKIFPPHKRPFGTMFQNPILFEHMSVNQNLDYPIKRNKFLDQTLLSKEELIHYLELGSMLNRYPQNLSGGEKLRVALARTILKQSDYLLLDEPMSDLDIKTKARLLNFLKMINKKFKIPILYVSHSIEEISQIADEIILIKNGKKIISGSVSKILNSNSFQRLIGKFESSSVLEGTLIKTNQLMNMTTLDVNGQSLIVPGRPGQKDNIVRVRIRSRDIIVSPVKINTHITENELVGIITKIYTEKNTAFSELVIKLMKSKIKKTSQILRARITTYNLNKMKITENKKVFIYISSVSIDRQAYQY
;
A
#
# COMPACT_ATOMS: atom_id res chain seq x y z
N MET A 1 -10.67 15.81 20.09
CA MET A 1 -9.46 15.09 20.54
C MET A 1 -8.91 14.37 19.31
N MET A 2 -7.64 14.51 18.98
CA MET A 2 -7.04 13.71 17.89
C MET A 2 -6.94 12.28 18.41
N ASN A 3 -7.63 11.37 17.75
CA ASN A 3 -7.47 9.95 18.03
C ASN A 3 -6.04 9.58 17.66
N SER A 4 -5.23 9.02 18.53
CA SER A 4 -3.87 8.54 18.24
C SER A 4 -3.67 7.11 18.72
N LEU A 5 -2.90 6.34 17.97
CA LEU A 5 -2.42 5.04 18.38
C LEU A 5 -0.89 5.11 18.51
N PHE A 6 -0.40 5.22 19.73
CA PHE A 6 1.02 5.12 20.02
C PHE A 6 1.41 3.69 20.36
N VAL A 7 2.48 3.21 19.76
CA VAL A 7 2.98 1.83 19.96
C VAL A 7 4.49 1.87 20.16
N LYS A 8 4.94 1.30 21.28
CA LYS A 8 6.33 0.99 21.54
C LYS A 8 6.43 -0.47 21.96
N ILE A 9 7.33 -1.22 21.34
CA ILE A 9 7.55 -2.65 21.57
C ILE A 9 9.04 -2.90 21.61
N THR A 10 9.54 -3.50 22.70
CA THR A 10 10.96 -3.84 22.85
C THR A 10 11.10 -5.23 23.46
N GLY A 11 11.96 -6.07 22.91
CA GLY A 11 12.29 -7.38 23.48
C GLY A 11 12.51 -8.47 22.44
N TYR A 12 12.68 -9.69 22.92
CA TYR A 12 13.00 -10.86 22.11
C TYR A 12 11.79 -11.75 21.87
N VAL A 13 11.63 -12.22 20.64
CA VAL A 13 10.72 -13.32 20.27
C VAL A 13 11.59 -14.43 19.69
N GLY A 14 11.88 -15.46 20.49
CA GLY A 14 12.96 -16.37 20.19
C GLY A 14 14.29 -15.61 20.12
N ASP A 15 15.04 -15.82 19.05
CA ASP A 15 16.31 -15.12 18.79
C ASP A 15 16.15 -13.75 18.12
N PHE A 16 14.91 -13.37 17.78
CA PHE A 16 14.64 -12.13 17.05
C PHE A 16 14.36 -10.97 18.00
N PHE A 17 15.19 -9.92 17.92
CA PHE A 17 15.00 -8.70 18.71
C PHE A 17 14.13 -7.69 17.97
N LEU A 18 13.01 -7.30 18.58
CA LEU A 18 12.10 -6.25 18.11
C LEU A 18 12.32 -4.97 18.93
N ASP A 19 12.54 -3.86 18.21
CA ASP A 19 12.65 -2.51 18.77
C ASP A 19 11.90 -1.54 17.85
N PHE A 20 10.62 -1.39 18.12
CA PHE A 20 9.70 -0.65 17.27
C PHE A 20 8.98 0.42 18.06
N GLU A 21 9.00 1.66 17.54
CA GLU A 21 8.26 2.77 18.12
C GLU A 21 7.64 3.61 16.99
N HIS A 22 6.32 3.83 17.07
CA HIS A 22 5.60 4.66 16.12
C HIS A 22 4.29 5.21 16.69
N GLU A 23 3.96 6.43 16.29
CA GLU A 23 2.64 7.02 16.47
C GLU A 23 1.88 6.95 15.15
N PHE A 24 0.83 6.11 15.13
CA PHE A 24 0.03 5.87 13.94
C PHE A 24 -1.04 6.93 13.78
N ASN A 25 -1.27 7.35 12.53
CA ASN A 25 -2.42 8.15 12.20
C ASN A 25 -3.72 7.37 12.47
N THR A 26 -4.70 8.03 13.02
CA THR A 26 -6.03 7.46 13.30
C THR A 26 -7.01 7.63 12.15
N SER A 27 -6.53 8.06 11.02
CA SER A 27 -7.27 8.10 9.76
C SER A 27 -6.34 7.62 8.65
N GLY A 28 -6.91 6.95 7.66
CA GLY A 28 -6.13 6.46 6.52
C GLY A 28 -5.61 5.03 6.73
N ILE A 29 -4.79 4.62 5.78
CA ILE A 29 -4.23 3.27 5.70
C ILE A 29 -2.72 3.38 5.84
N THR A 30 -2.18 2.89 6.96
CA THR A 30 -0.75 2.79 7.20
C THR A 30 -0.25 1.41 6.81
N VAL A 31 0.78 1.34 5.99
CA VAL A 31 1.36 0.06 5.55
C VAL A 31 2.69 -0.20 6.26
N LEU A 32 2.82 -1.39 6.86
CA LEU A 32 4.10 -1.94 7.30
C LEU A 32 4.73 -2.70 6.13
N TYR A 33 5.86 -2.21 5.65
CA TYR A 33 6.62 -2.84 4.58
C TYR A 33 8.02 -3.24 5.06
N GLY A 34 8.49 -4.38 4.61
CA GLY A 34 9.84 -4.88 4.88
C GLY A 34 10.02 -6.32 4.44
N PRO A 35 11.27 -6.83 4.42
CA PRO A 35 11.56 -8.23 4.09
C PRO A 35 10.81 -9.22 4.99
N ASN A 36 10.71 -10.47 4.53
CA ASN A 36 10.24 -11.54 5.37
C ASN A 36 11.14 -11.66 6.61
N GLY A 37 10.55 -11.94 7.78
CA GLY A 37 11.27 -11.97 9.05
C GLY A 37 11.64 -10.60 9.64
N SER A 38 11.16 -9.48 9.08
CA SER A 38 11.49 -8.15 9.62
C SER A 38 10.68 -7.74 10.87
N GLY A 39 9.71 -8.56 11.31
CA GLY A 39 8.92 -8.34 12.52
C GLY A 39 7.50 -7.78 12.29
N LYS A 40 7.02 -7.68 11.04
CA LYS A 40 5.69 -7.12 10.72
C LYS A 40 4.55 -7.88 11.39
N SER A 41 4.47 -9.21 11.19
CA SER A 41 3.44 -10.07 11.80
C SER A 41 3.59 -10.16 13.33
N THR A 42 4.82 -10.01 13.84
CA THR A 42 5.07 -9.93 15.28
C THR A 42 4.43 -8.68 15.87
N ILE A 43 4.56 -7.52 15.22
CA ILE A 43 3.89 -6.28 15.66
C ILE A 43 2.37 -6.46 15.68
N ILE A 44 1.79 -7.05 14.62
CA ILE A 44 0.34 -7.37 14.57
C ILE A 44 -0.05 -8.27 15.74
N SER A 45 0.74 -9.31 16.03
CA SER A 45 0.48 -10.27 17.13
C SER A 45 0.56 -9.62 18.50
N VAL A 46 1.50 -8.69 18.70
CA VAL A 46 1.62 -7.92 19.96
C VAL A 46 0.41 -6.98 20.12
N LEU A 47 0.05 -6.22 19.08
CA LEU A 47 -1.12 -5.34 19.11
C LEU A 47 -2.39 -6.12 19.39
N SER A 48 -2.55 -7.30 18.79
CA SER A 48 -3.71 -8.17 18.99
C SER A 48 -3.70 -8.90 20.35
N GLY A 49 -2.58 -8.84 21.11
CA GLY A 49 -2.47 -9.43 22.45
C GLY A 49 -2.13 -10.91 22.47
N PHE A 50 -1.72 -11.49 21.33
CA PHE A 50 -1.27 -12.90 21.27
C PHE A 50 0.18 -13.07 21.74
N ILE A 51 1.00 -12.03 21.61
CA ILE A 51 2.34 -11.96 22.22
C ILE A 51 2.28 -10.91 23.31
N ASN A 52 2.63 -11.29 24.55
CA ASN A 52 2.46 -10.47 25.75
C ASN A 52 3.65 -10.49 26.71
N HIS A 53 4.75 -11.15 26.34
CA HIS A 53 5.97 -11.24 27.15
C HIS A 53 6.99 -10.14 26.83
N LEU A 54 6.71 -9.30 25.81
CA LEU A 54 7.56 -8.18 25.43
C LEU A 54 7.26 -6.95 26.29
N GLU A 55 8.24 -6.08 26.44
CA GLU A 55 8.02 -4.75 26.99
C GLU A 55 7.24 -3.91 25.99
N THR A 56 6.04 -3.47 26.38
CA THR A 56 5.13 -2.77 25.47
C THR A 56 4.53 -1.54 26.12
N LYS A 57 4.38 -0.48 25.30
CA LYS A 57 3.51 0.67 25.61
C LYS A 57 2.57 0.87 24.42
N ILE A 58 1.29 0.60 24.62
CA ILE A 58 0.26 0.71 23.59
C ILE A 58 -0.84 1.63 24.12
N VAL A 59 -0.98 2.80 23.52
CA VAL A 59 -1.96 3.81 23.94
C VAL A 59 -2.85 4.13 22.74
N LEU A 60 -4.14 3.86 22.87
CA LEU A 60 -5.17 4.20 21.87
C LEU A 60 -6.14 5.20 22.49
N ASN A 61 -6.27 6.39 21.90
CA ASN A 61 -7.18 7.44 22.38
C ASN A 61 -7.00 7.72 23.88
N ASP A 62 -5.76 7.95 24.30
CA ASP A 62 -5.36 8.19 25.70
C ASP A 62 -5.60 7.01 26.68
N LYS A 63 -6.01 5.86 26.17
CA LYS A 63 -6.17 4.63 26.96
C LYS A 63 -5.03 3.68 26.74
N SER A 64 -4.35 3.27 27.82
CA SER A 64 -3.36 2.20 27.83
C SER A 64 -4.05 0.85 27.67
N ILE A 65 -3.62 0.05 26.70
CA ILE A 65 -4.24 -1.23 26.33
C ILE A 65 -3.27 -2.42 26.35
N GLU A 66 -2.04 -2.22 26.83
CA GLU A 66 -1.02 -3.28 26.90
C GLU A 66 -1.32 -4.34 27.96
N ASN A 67 -2.05 -4.01 29.02
CA ASN A 67 -2.35 -4.94 30.10
C ASN A 67 -3.28 -6.08 29.62
N THR A 68 -2.73 -7.28 29.44
CA THR A 68 -3.47 -8.44 28.92
C THR A 68 -4.51 -9.01 29.89
N LYS A 69 -4.40 -8.73 31.20
CA LYS A 69 -5.42 -9.11 32.19
C LYS A 69 -6.69 -8.27 32.01
N ILE A 70 -6.53 -7.00 31.68
CA ILE A 70 -7.65 -6.06 31.44
C ILE A 70 -8.12 -6.16 29.99
N PHE A 71 -7.18 -6.22 29.03
CA PHE A 71 -7.41 -6.26 27.58
C PHE A 71 -6.88 -7.55 26.97
N PRO A 72 -7.50 -8.71 27.22
CA PRO A 72 -7.17 -9.94 26.51
C PRO A 72 -7.51 -9.79 25.00
N PRO A 73 -7.00 -10.66 24.11
CA PRO A 73 -7.14 -10.51 22.66
C PRO A 73 -8.56 -10.19 22.16
N HIS A 74 -9.56 -10.86 22.75
CA HIS A 74 -10.97 -10.67 22.33
C HIS A 74 -11.59 -9.33 22.78
N LYS A 75 -11.00 -8.66 23.79
CA LYS A 75 -11.45 -7.35 24.29
C LYS A 75 -10.65 -6.19 23.71
N ARG A 76 -9.60 -6.46 22.94
CA ARG A 76 -8.83 -5.40 22.30
C ARG A 76 -9.64 -4.68 21.23
N PRO A 77 -9.46 -3.37 21.08
CA PRO A 77 -10.20 -2.55 20.13
C PRO A 77 -9.72 -2.75 18.68
N PHE A 78 -9.12 -3.90 18.39
CA PHE A 78 -8.57 -4.24 17.08
C PHE A 78 -9.37 -5.35 16.42
N GLY A 79 -9.73 -5.16 15.16
CA GLY A 79 -10.18 -6.22 14.25
C GLY A 79 -8.97 -6.79 13.54
N THR A 80 -8.57 -8.01 13.87
CA THR A 80 -7.34 -8.60 13.33
C THR A 80 -7.65 -9.71 12.34
N MET A 81 -7.00 -9.64 11.17
CA MET A 81 -6.94 -10.71 10.19
C MET A 81 -5.48 -11.11 9.99
N PHE A 82 -5.15 -12.36 10.28
CA PHE A 82 -3.82 -12.94 10.07
C PHE A 82 -3.68 -13.49 8.65
N GLN A 83 -2.44 -13.68 8.21
CA GLN A 83 -2.08 -14.19 6.89
C GLN A 83 -2.83 -15.49 6.53
N ASN A 84 -2.93 -16.42 7.48
CA ASN A 84 -3.75 -17.61 7.34
C ASN A 84 -5.13 -17.34 7.96
N PRO A 85 -6.19 -17.19 7.17
CA PRO A 85 -7.50 -16.87 7.69
C PRO A 85 -8.08 -18.07 8.47
N ILE A 86 -8.23 -17.88 9.78
CA ILE A 86 -8.82 -18.89 10.66
C ILE A 86 -10.32 -18.65 10.76
N LEU A 87 -11.11 -19.57 10.21
CA LEU A 87 -12.57 -19.61 10.37
C LEU A 87 -12.96 -20.67 11.39
N PHE A 88 -14.17 -20.54 11.94
CA PHE A 88 -14.73 -21.58 12.81
C PHE A 88 -15.21 -22.74 11.95
N GLU A 89 -14.47 -23.85 11.91
CA GLU A 89 -14.72 -25.00 11.02
C GLU A 89 -16.08 -25.67 11.26
N HIS A 90 -16.60 -25.60 12.50
CA HIS A 90 -17.91 -26.14 12.89
C HIS A 90 -19.09 -25.20 12.58
N MET A 91 -18.83 -24.04 12.00
CA MET A 91 -19.83 -23.03 11.65
C MET A 91 -19.85 -22.81 10.14
N SER A 92 -21.07 -22.67 9.56
CA SER A 92 -21.21 -22.23 8.19
C SER A 92 -20.66 -20.82 7.98
N VAL A 93 -20.49 -20.38 6.73
CA VAL A 93 -20.09 -18.98 6.42
C VAL A 93 -21.03 -18.01 7.10
N ASN A 94 -22.35 -18.20 6.97
CA ASN A 94 -23.36 -17.35 7.58
C ASN A 94 -23.19 -17.24 9.10
N GLN A 95 -22.95 -18.37 9.77
CA GLN A 95 -22.72 -18.42 11.23
C GLN A 95 -21.38 -17.76 11.62
N ASN A 96 -20.34 -17.91 10.81
CA ASN A 96 -19.07 -17.21 11.02
C ASN A 96 -19.27 -15.68 10.97
N LEU A 97 -20.10 -15.17 10.06
CA LEU A 97 -20.42 -13.74 9.96
C LEU A 97 -21.30 -13.26 11.13
N ASP A 98 -22.24 -14.08 11.59
CA ASP A 98 -23.10 -13.76 12.74
C ASP A 98 -22.36 -13.72 14.08
N TYR A 99 -21.26 -14.45 14.19
CA TYR A 99 -20.53 -14.60 15.43
C TYR A 99 -20.09 -13.26 16.06
N PRO A 100 -19.40 -12.35 15.36
CA PRO A 100 -19.03 -11.06 15.93
C PRO A 100 -20.25 -10.18 16.23
N ILE A 101 -21.30 -10.23 15.41
CA ILE A 101 -22.53 -9.45 15.58
C ILE A 101 -23.21 -9.81 16.90
N LYS A 102 -23.40 -11.11 17.16
CA LYS A 102 -24.05 -11.60 18.39
C LYS A 102 -23.26 -11.28 19.66
N ARG A 103 -21.96 -11.03 19.54
CA ARG A 103 -21.08 -10.73 20.71
C ARG A 103 -20.84 -9.25 20.93
N ASN A 104 -21.10 -8.41 19.93
CA ASN A 104 -20.99 -6.97 20.06
C ASN A 104 -22.32 -6.40 20.60
N LYS A 105 -22.32 -5.96 21.86
CA LYS A 105 -23.52 -5.37 22.50
C LYS A 105 -23.81 -3.94 22.02
N PHE A 106 -22.87 -3.29 21.34
CA PHE A 106 -22.92 -1.89 20.92
C PHE A 106 -22.65 -1.76 19.42
N LEU A 107 -23.46 -2.48 18.61
CA LEU A 107 -23.34 -2.37 17.15
C LEU A 107 -23.76 -0.98 16.69
N ASP A 108 -22.86 -0.32 16.01
CA ASP A 108 -23.18 0.93 15.32
C ASP A 108 -23.85 0.58 13.96
N GLN A 109 -25.14 0.87 13.86
CA GLN A 109 -25.93 0.62 12.65
C GLN A 109 -25.55 1.56 11.49
N THR A 110 -24.76 2.60 11.72
CA THR A 110 -24.24 3.49 10.67
C THR A 110 -23.06 2.88 9.89
N LEU A 111 -22.45 1.83 10.43
CA LEU A 111 -21.40 1.06 9.75
C LEU A 111 -21.99 0.07 8.74
N LEU A 112 -21.11 -0.58 7.96
CA LEU A 112 -21.52 -1.59 6.96
C LEU A 112 -22.33 -2.71 7.60
N SER A 113 -23.50 -2.96 7.05
CA SER A 113 -24.34 -4.08 7.42
C SER A 113 -23.75 -5.40 6.93
N LYS A 114 -24.23 -6.51 7.49
CA LYS A 114 -23.86 -7.85 7.04
C LYS A 114 -24.24 -8.06 5.56
N GLU A 115 -25.39 -7.58 5.15
CA GLU A 115 -25.93 -7.69 3.79
C GLU A 115 -25.05 -6.92 2.80
N GLU A 116 -24.64 -5.69 3.13
CA GLU A 116 -23.71 -4.92 2.31
C GLU A 116 -22.36 -5.66 2.15
N LEU A 117 -21.82 -6.22 3.24
CA LEU A 117 -20.57 -7.00 3.19
C LEU A 117 -20.69 -8.27 2.35
N ILE A 118 -21.83 -8.98 2.47
CA ILE A 118 -22.12 -10.14 1.63
C ILE A 118 -22.12 -9.75 0.15
N HIS A 119 -22.69 -8.61 -0.19
CA HIS A 119 -22.73 -8.12 -1.56
C HIS A 119 -21.32 -7.69 -2.04
N TYR A 120 -20.60 -6.82 -1.31
CA TYR A 120 -19.29 -6.32 -1.72
C TYR A 120 -18.24 -7.42 -1.83
N LEU A 121 -18.30 -8.41 -0.96
CA LEU A 121 -17.33 -9.51 -0.90
C LEU A 121 -17.80 -10.76 -1.66
N GLU A 122 -18.98 -10.68 -2.34
CA GLU A 122 -19.56 -11.77 -3.12
C GLU A 122 -19.69 -13.09 -2.35
N LEU A 123 -20.26 -13.02 -1.14
CA LEU A 123 -20.38 -14.18 -0.27
C LEU A 123 -21.71 -14.91 -0.41
N GLY A 124 -22.67 -14.37 -1.17
CA GLY A 124 -24.07 -14.86 -1.22
C GLY A 124 -24.19 -16.34 -1.55
N SER A 125 -23.45 -16.82 -2.55
CA SER A 125 -23.52 -18.24 -3.01
C SER A 125 -22.90 -19.25 -2.04
N MET A 126 -22.16 -18.78 -1.02
CA MET A 126 -21.41 -19.65 -0.10
C MET A 126 -21.88 -19.60 1.34
N LEU A 127 -22.95 -18.86 1.67
CA LEU A 127 -23.42 -18.64 3.04
C LEU A 127 -23.70 -19.93 3.81
N ASN A 128 -24.18 -20.96 3.13
CA ASN A 128 -24.50 -22.26 3.74
C ASN A 128 -23.33 -23.25 3.71
N ARG A 129 -22.20 -22.89 3.07
CA ARG A 129 -21.00 -23.75 3.03
C ARG A 129 -20.24 -23.66 4.34
N TYR A 130 -19.52 -24.74 4.65
CA TYR A 130 -18.55 -24.79 5.76
C TYR A 130 -17.15 -24.43 5.25
N PRO A 131 -16.25 -23.94 6.12
CA PRO A 131 -14.91 -23.51 5.73
C PRO A 131 -14.11 -24.53 4.94
N GLN A 132 -14.22 -25.81 5.26
CA GLN A 132 -13.56 -26.90 4.55
C GLN A 132 -13.92 -27.01 3.07
N ASN A 133 -15.10 -26.49 2.68
CA ASN A 133 -15.61 -26.50 1.31
C ASN A 133 -15.35 -25.16 0.57
N LEU A 134 -14.50 -24.31 1.11
CA LEU A 134 -14.11 -23.03 0.55
C LEU A 134 -12.69 -23.06 0.01
N SER A 135 -12.46 -22.40 -1.13
CA SER A 135 -11.11 -22.09 -1.62
C SER A 135 -10.39 -21.12 -0.68
N GLY A 136 -9.07 -20.99 -0.80
CA GLY A 136 -8.27 -20.05 -0.01
C GLY A 136 -8.77 -18.60 -0.14
N GLY A 137 -9.06 -18.15 -1.37
CA GLY A 137 -9.59 -16.81 -1.60
C GLY A 137 -10.99 -16.58 -1.04
N GLU A 138 -11.86 -17.62 -1.04
CA GLU A 138 -13.18 -17.56 -0.40
C GLU A 138 -13.05 -17.46 1.13
N LYS A 139 -12.20 -18.28 1.75
CA LYS A 139 -11.88 -18.19 3.18
C LYS A 139 -11.40 -16.80 3.59
N LEU A 140 -10.53 -16.23 2.80
CA LEU A 140 -9.99 -14.89 3.00
C LEU A 140 -11.10 -13.82 2.98
N ARG A 141 -12.00 -13.86 2.00
CA ARG A 141 -13.12 -12.92 1.91
C ARG A 141 -14.09 -13.04 3.10
N VAL A 142 -14.38 -14.25 3.53
CA VAL A 142 -15.20 -14.52 4.73
C VAL A 142 -14.51 -14.00 6.00
N ALA A 143 -13.21 -14.25 6.15
CA ALA A 143 -12.45 -13.77 7.30
C ALA A 143 -12.38 -12.24 7.35
N LEU A 144 -12.21 -11.59 6.19
CA LEU A 144 -12.24 -10.12 6.09
C LEU A 144 -13.61 -9.56 6.51
N ALA A 145 -14.71 -10.14 5.98
CA ALA A 145 -16.06 -9.75 6.38
C ALA A 145 -16.27 -9.88 7.89
N ARG A 146 -15.89 -11.03 8.46
CA ARG A 146 -16.00 -11.28 9.89
C ARG A 146 -15.20 -10.29 10.73
N THR A 147 -14.01 -9.92 10.26
CA THR A 147 -13.14 -8.95 10.93
C THR A 147 -13.77 -7.56 10.94
N ILE A 148 -14.38 -7.14 9.83
CA ILE A 148 -15.06 -5.85 9.72
C ILE A 148 -16.35 -5.83 10.58
N LEU A 149 -17.12 -6.92 10.58
CA LEU A 149 -18.34 -7.05 11.40
C LEU A 149 -18.09 -6.99 12.91
N LYS A 150 -16.85 -7.17 13.36
CA LYS A 150 -16.48 -6.91 14.76
C LYS A 150 -16.64 -5.44 15.14
N GLN A 151 -16.62 -4.51 14.18
CA GLN A 151 -16.72 -3.06 14.39
C GLN A 151 -15.68 -2.56 15.40
N SER A 152 -14.44 -2.78 15.09
CA SER A 152 -13.30 -2.38 15.93
C SER A 152 -12.82 -0.98 15.57
N ASP A 153 -12.19 -0.28 16.54
CA ASP A 153 -11.65 1.06 16.35
C ASP A 153 -10.51 1.10 15.33
N TYR A 154 -9.84 -0.04 15.11
CA TYR A 154 -8.70 -0.17 14.19
C TYR A 154 -8.68 -1.55 13.54
N LEU A 155 -8.41 -1.62 12.24
CA LEU A 155 -8.23 -2.89 11.53
C LEU A 155 -6.73 -3.20 11.40
N LEU A 156 -6.35 -4.42 11.73
CA LEU A 156 -5.00 -4.97 11.58
C LEU A 156 -5.07 -6.11 10.56
N LEU A 157 -4.48 -5.91 9.38
CA LEU A 157 -4.56 -6.85 8.26
C LEU A 157 -3.16 -7.32 7.88
N ASP A 158 -2.87 -8.60 8.13
CA ASP A 158 -1.57 -9.22 7.84
C ASP A 158 -1.62 -10.00 6.51
N GLU A 159 -1.03 -9.45 5.47
CA GLU A 159 -0.99 -9.98 4.10
C GLU A 159 -2.35 -10.48 3.56
N PRO A 160 -3.42 -9.66 3.68
CA PRO A 160 -4.78 -10.13 3.44
C PRO A 160 -5.11 -10.44 1.97
N MET A 161 -4.17 -10.27 1.05
CA MET A 161 -4.39 -10.43 -0.39
C MET A 161 -3.42 -11.43 -1.05
N SER A 162 -2.63 -12.20 -0.26
CA SER A 162 -1.52 -13.03 -0.77
C SER A 162 -1.96 -14.03 -1.85
N ASP A 163 -3.11 -14.68 -1.65
CA ASP A 163 -3.56 -15.81 -2.49
C ASP A 163 -4.68 -15.47 -3.48
N LEU A 164 -4.84 -14.17 -3.80
CA LEU A 164 -5.90 -13.70 -4.70
C LEU A 164 -5.38 -13.40 -6.11
N ASP A 165 -6.24 -13.64 -7.10
CA ASP A 165 -6.01 -13.19 -8.46
C ASP A 165 -6.03 -11.66 -8.56
N ILE A 166 -5.41 -11.12 -9.62
CA ILE A 166 -5.22 -9.67 -9.83
C ILE A 166 -6.54 -8.89 -9.79
N LYS A 167 -7.62 -9.44 -10.38
CA LYS A 167 -8.93 -8.77 -10.48
C LYS A 167 -9.60 -8.69 -9.11
N THR A 168 -9.63 -9.80 -8.39
CA THR A 168 -10.19 -9.87 -7.04
C THR A 168 -9.40 -8.99 -6.07
N LYS A 169 -8.05 -9.01 -6.16
CA LYS A 169 -7.16 -8.15 -5.38
C LYS A 169 -7.47 -6.67 -5.58
N ALA A 170 -7.55 -6.21 -6.83
CA ALA A 170 -7.86 -4.81 -7.14
C ALA A 170 -9.20 -4.36 -6.56
N ARG A 171 -10.23 -5.22 -6.66
CA ARG A 171 -11.56 -4.95 -6.10
C ARG A 171 -11.53 -4.83 -4.58
N LEU A 172 -10.86 -5.75 -3.88
CA LEU A 172 -10.76 -5.72 -2.43
C LEU A 172 -9.93 -4.54 -1.91
N LEU A 173 -8.87 -4.15 -2.61
CA LEU A 173 -8.11 -2.94 -2.27
C LEU A 173 -8.98 -1.67 -2.37
N ASN A 174 -9.78 -1.57 -3.43
CA ASN A 174 -10.74 -0.47 -3.58
C ASN A 174 -11.83 -0.50 -2.49
N PHE A 175 -12.29 -1.68 -2.12
CA PHE A 175 -13.25 -1.87 -1.03
C PHE A 175 -12.66 -1.41 0.31
N LEU A 176 -11.42 -1.78 0.66
CA LEU A 176 -10.75 -1.31 1.88
C LEU A 176 -10.57 0.21 1.90
N LYS A 177 -10.22 0.82 0.76
CA LYS A 177 -10.18 2.29 0.63
C LYS A 177 -11.54 2.92 0.87
N MET A 178 -12.59 2.35 0.29
CA MET A 178 -13.96 2.84 0.47
C MET A 178 -14.37 2.79 1.95
N ILE A 179 -14.10 1.67 2.64
CA ILE A 179 -14.37 1.53 4.08
C ILE A 179 -13.62 2.60 4.87
N ASN A 180 -12.31 2.72 4.65
CA ASN A 180 -11.51 3.71 5.36
C ASN A 180 -12.04 5.14 5.13
N LYS A 181 -12.34 5.50 3.88
CA LYS A 181 -12.82 6.85 3.53
C LYS A 181 -14.21 7.15 4.06
N LYS A 182 -15.16 6.19 3.93
CA LYS A 182 -16.57 6.38 4.30
C LYS A 182 -16.76 6.32 5.80
N PHE A 183 -16.17 5.33 6.47
CA PHE A 183 -16.39 5.06 7.90
C PHE A 183 -15.27 5.55 8.81
N LYS A 184 -14.20 6.11 8.23
CA LYS A 184 -13.05 6.63 8.98
C LYS A 184 -12.35 5.60 9.87
N ILE A 185 -12.48 4.30 9.54
CA ILE A 185 -11.81 3.22 10.27
C ILE A 185 -10.35 3.17 9.80
N PRO A 186 -9.37 3.44 10.68
CA PRO A 186 -7.96 3.34 10.34
C PRO A 186 -7.55 1.88 10.12
N ILE A 187 -6.62 1.66 9.19
CA ILE A 187 -6.15 0.33 8.82
C ILE A 187 -4.63 0.26 8.92
N LEU A 188 -4.12 -0.70 9.68
CA LEU A 188 -2.74 -1.14 9.61
C LEU A 188 -2.67 -2.35 8.69
N TYR A 189 -1.98 -2.20 7.58
CA TYR A 189 -1.92 -3.16 6.51
C TYR A 189 -0.49 -3.67 6.34
N VAL A 190 -0.28 -4.96 6.39
CA VAL A 190 1.01 -5.58 6.09
C VAL A 190 0.98 -6.10 4.66
N SER A 191 1.97 -5.74 3.86
CA SER A 191 2.16 -6.30 2.53
C SER A 191 3.63 -6.24 2.14
N HIS A 192 4.02 -7.16 1.26
CA HIS A 192 5.30 -7.14 0.55
C HIS A 192 5.14 -6.72 -0.94
N SER A 193 3.91 -6.49 -1.40
CA SER A 193 3.61 -6.06 -2.77
C SER A 193 3.67 -4.54 -2.92
N ILE A 194 4.62 -4.06 -3.73
CA ILE A 194 4.72 -2.61 -4.03
C ILE A 194 3.47 -2.11 -4.76
N GLU A 195 2.82 -2.97 -5.54
CA GLU A 195 1.58 -2.65 -6.25
C GLU A 195 0.45 -2.36 -5.26
N GLU A 196 0.24 -3.24 -4.27
CA GLU A 196 -0.76 -3.02 -3.22
C GLU A 196 -0.48 -1.74 -2.45
N ILE A 197 0.77 -1.56 -2.00
CA ILE A 197 1.20 -0.39 -1.23
C ILE A 197 0.95 0.92 -1.98
N SER A 198 1.36 0.98 -3.25
CA SER A 198 1.18 2.19 -4.05
C SER A 198 -0.29 2.54 -4.25
N GLN A 199 -1.16 1.52 -4.29
CA GLN A 199 -2.60 1.69 -4.42
C GLN A 199 -3.28 2.13 -3.12
N ILE A 200 -3.00 1.44 -1.99
CA ILE A 200 -3.84 1.54 -0.80
C ILE A 200 -3.28 2.50 0.26
N ALA A 201 -1.95 2.61 0.38
CA ALA A 201 -1.34 3.31 1.50
C ALA A 201 -1.51 4.83 1.47
N ASP A 202 -1.73 5.42 2.63
CA ASP A 202 -1.56 6.85 2.88
C ASP A 202 -0.20 7.11 3.51
N GLU A 203 0.25 6.21 4.39
CA GLU A 203 1.57 6.21 5.01
C GLU A 203 2.23 4.83 4.86
N ILE A 204 3.57 4.83 4.73
CA ILE A 204 4.40 3.62 4.75
C ILE A 204 5.38 3.70 5.90
N ILE A 205 5.50 2.62 6.64
CA ILE A 205 6.55 2.38 7.64
C ILE A 205 7.45 1.28 7.12
N LEU A 206 8.70 1.61 6.88
CA LEU A 206 9.72 0.67 6.44
C LEU A 206 10.38 0.01 7.65
N ILE A 207 10.31 -1.32 7.72
CA ILE A 207 10.86 -2.12 8.81
C ILE A 207 11.95 -3.06 8.28
N LYS A 208 13.05 -3.16 9.02
CA LYS A 208 14.13 -4.10 8.75
C LYS A 208 14.74 -4.55 10.07
N ASN A 209 14.94 -5.87 10.22
CA ASN A 209 15.58 -6.46 11.41
C ASN A 209 14.98 -5.95 12.73
N GLY A 210 13.65 -5.96 12.83
CA GLY A 210 12.94 -5.54 14.04
C GLY A 210 12.88 -4.04 14.32
N LYS A 211 13.44 -3.20 13.43
CA LYS A 211 13.52 -1.75 13.64
C LYS A 211 12.82 -0.97 12.54
N LYS A 212 12.19 0.15 12.92
CA LYS A 212 11.71 1.15 11.98
C LYS A 212 12.89 1.88 11.35
N ILE A 213 12.98 1.86 10.01
CA ILE A 213 14.03 2.54 9.25
C ILE A 213 13.60 3.96 8.89
N ILE A 214 12.39 4.10 8.37
CA ILE A 214 11.82 5.39 7.94
C ILE A 214 10.30 5.25 7.84
N SER A 215 9.57 6.34 8.01
CA SER A 215 8.13 6.42 7.73
C SER A 215 7.77 7.71 7.01
N GLY A 216 6.62 7.73 6.36
CA GLY A 216 6.08 8.91 5.67
C GLY A 216 5.14 8.57 4.52
N SER A 217 4.80 9.60 3.72
CA SER A 217 3.90 9.45 2.57
C SER A 217 4.45 8.47 1.54
N VAL A 218 3.54 7.86 0.76
CA VAL A 218 3.88 6.84 -0.24
C VAL A 218 4.93 7.32 -1.23
N SER A 219 4.73 8.50 -1.81
CA SER A 219 5.67 9.07 -2.78
C SER A 219 7.05 9.32 -2.16
N LYS A 220 7.11 9.81 -0.92
CA LYS A 220 8.37 10.03 -0.20
C LYS A 220 9.13 8.72 0.06
N ILE A 221 8.43 7.71 0.57
CA ILE A 221 9.08 6.44 0.95
C ILE A 221 9.47 5.63 -0.27
N LEU A 222 8.56 5.42 -1.24
CA LEU A 222 8.84 4.61 -2.42
C LEU A 222 9.96 5.22 -3.28
N ASN A 223 10.11 6.54 -3.29
CA ASN A 223 11.19 7.23 -3.98
C ASN A 223 12.47 7.39 -3.14
N SER A 224 12.49 6.93 -1.87
CA SER A 224 13.64 7.06 -0.98
C SER A 224 14.76 6.07 -1.32
N ASN A 225 16.01 6.45 -1.05
CA ASN A 225 17.15 5.55 -1.23
C ASN A 225 17.09 4.33 -0.28
N SER A 226 16.53 4.50 0.92
CA SER A 226 16.38 3.41 1.89
C SER A 226 15.46 2.32 1.35
N PHE A 227 14.33 2.72 0.76
CA PHE A 227 13.40 1.80 0.13
C PHE A 227 14.03 1.09 -1.07
N GLN A 228 14.67 1.84 -1.98
CA GLN A 228 15.28 1.27 -3.19
C GLN A 228 16.41 0.26 -2.87
N ARG A 229 17.17 0.49 -1.80
CA ARG A 229 18.17 -0.47 -1.33
C ARG A 229 17.55 -1.75 -0.76
N LEU A 230 16.33 -1.68 -0.26
CA LEU A 230 15.64 -2.81 0.34
C LEU A 230 14.99 -3.72 -0.71
N ILE A 231 14.30 -3.14 -1.71
CA ILE A 231 13.59 -3.90 -2.74
C ILE A 231 14.53 -4.52 -3.79
N GLY A 232 15.78 -4.08 -3.80
CA GLY A 232 16.72 -4.45 -4.85
C GLY A 232 16.49 -3.66 -6.13
N LYS A 233 17.54 -3.60 -6.95
CA LYS A 233 17.61 -2.70 -8.11
C LYS A 233 16.74 -3.15 -9.29
N PHE A 234 16.37 -4.43 -9.36
CA PHE A 234 15.52 -4.96 -10.43
C PHE A 234 14.07 -4.52 -10.36
N GLU A 235 13.57 -4.27 -9.16
CA GLU A 235 12.19 -3.81 -8.92
C GLU A 235 12.08 -2.31 -8.71
N SER A 236 13.17 -1.57 -8.95
CA SER A 236 13.18 -0.11 -8.81
C SER A 236 12.06 0.51 -9.64
N SER A 237 11.28 1.35 -8.99
CA SER A 237 10.16 2.06 -9.59
C SER A 237 9.99 3.42 -8.92
N SER A 238 9.27 4.30 -9.58
CA SER A 238 8.90 5.60 -9.02
C SER A 238 7.40 5.74 -8.96
N VAL A 239 6.90 6.43 -7.94
CA VAL A 239 5.49 6.81 -7.87
C VAL A 239 5.39 8.30 -8.11
N LEU A 240 4.65 8.66 -9.15
CA LEU A 240 4.29 10.03 -9.48
C LEU A 240 2.86 10.32 -9.03
N GLU A 241 2.62 11.53 -8.59
CA GLU A 241 1.29 12.03 -8.22
C GLU A 241 0.86 13.06 -9.26
N GLY A 242 -0.29 12.84 -9.88
CA GLY A 242 -0.86 13.73 -10.87
C GLY A 242 -2.30 14.11 -10.55
N THR A 243 -2.74 15.27 -11.04
CA THR A 243 -4.14 15.69 -10.99
C THR A 243 -4.79 15.46 -12.35
N LEU A 244 -6.04 15.02 -12.35
CA LEU A 244 -6.78 14.73 -13.58
C LEU A 244 -7.03 16.00 -14.39
N ILE A 245 -6.61 16.01 -15.67
CA ILE A 245 -6.90 17.08 -16.62
C ILE A 245 -8.15 16.72 -17.44
N LYS A 246 -8.10 15.59 -18.14
CA LYS A 246 -9.19 15.12 -19.02
C LYS A 246 -9.16 13.60 -19.16
N THR A 247 -10.31 13.03 -19.47
CA THR A 247 -10.48 11.61 -19.81
C THR A 247 -11.04 11.49 -21.23
N ASN A 248 -10.38 10.69 -22.05
CA ASN A 248 -10.90 10.28 -23.36
C ASN A 248 -11.67 8.98 -23.17
N GLN A 249 -12.99 9.06 -23.26
CA GLN A 249 -13.86 7.90 -23.03
C GLN A 249 -13.75 6.84 -24.13
N LEU A 250 -13.55 7.26 -25.39
CA LEU A 250 -13.47 6.33 -26.53
C LEU A 250 -12.20 5.48 -26.48
N MET A 251 -11.08 6.10 -26.13
CA MET A 251 -9.78 5.39 -26.04
C MET A 251 -9.51 4.81 -24.65
N ASN A 252 -10.39 5.04 -23.69
CA ASN A 252 -10.19 4.66 -22.30
C ASN A 252 -8.84 5.14 -21.73
N MET A 253 -8.47 6.38 -22.03
CA MET A 253 -7.22 7.01 -21.62
C MET A 253 -7.48 8.28 -20.82
N THR A 254 -6.62 8.58 -19.88
CA THR A 254 -6.71 9.75 -19.00
C THR A 254 -5.42 10.55 -19.07
N THR A 255 -5.54 11.87 -19.15
CA THR A 255 -4.41 12.80 -19.07
C THR A 255 -4.33 13.39 -17.67
N LEU A 256 -3.17 13.23 -17.04
CA LEU A 256 -2.84 13.76 -15.72
C LEU A 256 -1.88 14.94 -15.86
N ASP A 257 -2.00 15.94 -14.98
CA ASP A 257 -0.97 16.94 -14.75
C ASP A 257 0.02 16.47 -13.69
N VAL A 258 1.24 16.22 -14.10
CA VAL A 258 2.36 15.87 -13.22
C VAL A 258 3.38 17.02 -13.27
N ASN A 259 3.42 17.86 -12.23
CA ASN A 259 4.29 19.05 -12.18
C ASN A 259 4.14 20.05 -13.34
N GLY A 260 2.97 20.15 -13.96
CA GLY A 260 2.73 20.98 -15.13
C GLY A 260 3.14 20.33 -16.45
N GLN A 261 3.43 19.04 -16.44
CA GLN A 261 3.67 18.21 -17.61
C GLN A 261 2.55 17.19 -17.77
N SER A 262 2.12 16.93 -18.99
CA SER A 262 1.05 15.97 -19.27
C SER A 262 1.56 14.54 -19.22
N LEU A 263 0.86 13.68 -18.50
CA LEU A 263 1.09 12.25 -18.47
C LEU A 263 -0.20 11.51 -18.85
N ILE A 264 -0.17 10.78 -19.95
CA ILE A 264 -1.30 10.00 -20.47
C ILE A 264 -1.20 8.58 -19.89
N VAL A 265 -2.25 8.17 -19.21
CA VAL A 265 -2.35 6.86 -18.54
C VAL A 265 -3.59 6.13 -19.04
N PRO A 266 -3.57 4.79 -19.14
CA PRO A 266 -4.74 4.05 -19.53
C PRO A 266 -5.76 4.01 -18.38
N GLY A 267 -7.05 3.86 -18.70
CA GLY A 267 -8.14 3.73 -17.74
C GLY A 267 -8.79 5.07 -17.35
N ARG A 268 -9.81 4.98 -16.50
CA ARG A 268 -10.56 6.12 -15.96
C ARG A 268 -10.33 6.18 -14.46
N PRO A 269 -9.32 6.89 -13.96
CA PRO A 269 -9.24 7.16 -12.54
C PRO A 269 -10.44 8.03 -12.13
N GLY A 270 -11.01 7.73 -10.98
CA GLY A 270 -12.23 8.33 -10.46
C GLY A 270 -12.29 9.86 -10.49
N GLN A 271 -13.18 10.46 -9.73
CA GLN A 271 -13.62 11.87 -9.83
C GLN A 271 -12.50 12.92 -9.99
N LYS A 272 -12.84 14.00 -10.75
CA LYS A 272 -12.09 15.27 -10.85
C LYS A 272 -11.68 15.74 -9.46
N ASP A 273 -10.44 16.22 -9.31
CA ASP A 273 -9.79 16.70 -8.07
C ASP A 273 -9.12 15.65 -7.16
N ASN A 274 -9.14 14.37 -7.52
CA ASN A 274 -8.37 13.38 -6.80
C ASN A 274 -6.93 13.30 -7.32
N ILE A 275 -5.98 13.25 -6.38
CA ILE A 275 -4.60 12.92 -6.69
C ILE A 275 -4.56 11.46 -7.15
N VAL A 276 -4.13 11.27 -8.39
CA VAL A 276 -3.90 9.94 -8.99
C VAL A 276 -2.44 9.60 -8.84
N ARG A 277 -2.15 8.46 -8.22
CA ARG A 277 -0.79 7.92 -8.13
C ARG A 277 -0.54 6.99 -9.29
N VAL A 278 0.62 7.14 -9.89
CA VAL A 278 1.06 6.36 -11.05
C VAL A 278 2.41 5.76 -10.74
N ARG A 279 2.52 4.44 -10.76
CA ARG A 279 3.80 3.74 -10.62
C ARG A 279 4.41 3.49 -11.98
N ILE A 280 5.69 3.80 -12.12
CA ILE A 280 6.48 3.60 -13.35
C ILE A 280 7.73 2.81 -12.97
N ARG A 281 7.96 1.69 -13.63
CA ARG A 281 9.14 0.86 -13.40
C ARG A 281 10.35 1.51 -14.05
N SER A 282 11.47 1.56 -13.35
CA SER A 282 12.68 2.24 -13.83
C SER A 282 13.22 1.69 -15.15
N ARG A 283 12.97 0.42 -15.44
CA ARG A 283 13.39 -0.27 -16.67
C ARG A 283 12.54 0.08 -17.90
N ASP A 284 11.35 0.61 -17.69
CA ASP A 284 10.37 0.91 -18.77
C ASP A 284 10.49 2.37 -19.22
N ILE A 285 11.52 3.07 -18.78
CA ILE A 285 11.79 4.48 -19.05
C ILE A 285 12.94 4.61 -20.03
N ILE A 286 12.70 5.33 -21.12
CA ILE A 286 13.74 5.70 -22.07
C ILE A 286 14.19 7.13 -21.75
N VAL A 287 15.50 7.34 -21.66
CA VAL A 287 16.10 8.66 -21.37
C VAL A 287 16.98 9.08 -22.52
N SER A 288 16.83 10.34 -22.98
CA SER A 288 17.64 10.93 -24.03
C SER A 288 18.12 12.33 -23.63
N PRO A 289 19.38 12.72 -23.92
CA PRO A 289 19.87 14.08 -23.70
C PRO A 289 19.33 15.08 -24.73
N VAL A 290 18.79 14.60 -25.85
CA VAL A 290 18.18 15.38 -26.91
C VAL A 290 16.73 14.98 -27.11
N LYS A 291 15.90 15.91 -27.57
CA LYS A 291 14.52 15.60 -27.93
C LYS A 291 14.51 14.68 -29.16
N ILE A 292 13.82 13.54 -29.03
CA ILE A 292 13.66 12.58 -30.10
C ILE A 292 12.27 12.79 -30.71
N ASN A 293 12.21 13.08 -31.99
CA ASN A 293 10.94 13.10 -32.74
C ASN A 293 10.50 11.66 -32.96
N THR A 294 9.75 11.12 -32.01
CA THR A 294 9.24 9.76 -32.12
C THR A 294 7.74 9.76 -31.88
N HIS A 295 7.03 8.94 -32.64
CA HIS A 295 5.62 8.60 -32.42
C HIS A 295 5.48 7.28 -31.61
N ILE A 296 6.57 6.83 -30.98
CA ILE A 296 6.65 5.51 -30.35
C ILE A 296 6.05 5.53 -28.95
N THR A 297 6.04 6.68 -28.26
CA THR A 297 5.51 6.80 -26.91
C THR A 297 4.56 7.98 -26.79
N GLU A 298 3.49 7.81 -26.02
CA GLU A 298 2.49 8.85 -25.77
C GLU A 298 2.95 9.89 -24.76
N ASN A 299 3.98 9.58 -23.95
CA ASN A 299 4.43 10.43 -22.87
C ASN A 299 5.86 10.90 -23.07
N GLU A 300 6.02 12.21 -23.11
CA GLU A 300 7.30 12.91 -23.07
C GLU A 300 7.32 13.79 -21.81
N LEU A 301 8.24 13.53 -20.91
CA LEU A 301 8.50 14.36 -19.73
C LEU A 301 9.91 14.97 -19.82
N VAL A 302 10.13 16.03 -19.08
CA VAL A 302 11.43 16.72 -19.02
C VAL A 302 11.90 16.77 -17.56
N GLY A 303 13.16 16.45 -17.36
CA GLY A 303 13.77 16.46 -16.04
C GLY A 303 15.25 16.81 -16.05
N ILE A 304 15.80 16.95 -14.84
CA ILE A 304 17.23 17.15 -14.61
C ILE A 304 17.76 15.96 -13.81
N ILE A 305 18.85 15.37 -14.26
CA ILE A 305 19.52 14.29 -13.55
C ILE A 305 20.17 14.88 -12.29
N THR A 306 19.77 14.36 -11.14
CA THR A 306 20.31 14.80 -9.83
C THR A 306 21.39 13.88 -9.32
N LYS A 307 21.33 12.58 -9.61
CA LYS A 307 22.32 11.58 -9.23
C LYS A 307 22.39 10.43 -10.23
N ILE A 308 23.57 9.83 -10.36
CA ILE A 308 23.83 8.64 -11.13
C ILE A 308 24.45 7.59 -10.21
N TYR A 309 23.87 6.41 -10.16
CA TYR A 309 24.38 5.26 -9.42
C TYR A 309 24.79 4.17 -10.39
N THR A 310 26.10 4.01 -10.61
CA THR A 310 26.63 2.89 -11.40
C THR A 310 26.73 1.64 -10.52
N GLU A 311 26.23 0.54 -10.99
CA GLU A 311 26.23 -0.72 -10.27
C GLU A 311 27.54 -1.46 -10.52
N LYS A 312 28.31 -1.71 -9.46
CA LYS A 312 29.53 -2.52 -9.56
C LYS A 312 29.17 -3.93 -10.05
N ASN A 313 29.98 -4.46 -10.96
CA ASN A 313 29.84 -5.80 -11.53
C ASN A 313 28.55 -6.06 -12.33
N THR A 314 27.88 -5.00 -12.80
CA THR A 314 26.71 -5.11 -13.69
C THR A 314 26.84 -4.17 -14.88
N ALA A 315 26.04 -4.41 -15.92
CA ALA A 315 26.00 -3.55 -17.10
C ALA A 315 25.08 -2.31 -16.92
N PHE A 316 24.59 -2.03 -15.71
CA PHE A 316 23.51 -1.08 -15.50
C PHE A 316 23.89 0.11 -14.62
N SER A 317 23.24 1.23 -14.90
CA SER A 317 23.27 2.44 -14.09
C SER A 317 21.85 2.92 -13.84
N GLU A 318 21.60 3.47 -12.65
CA GLU A 318 20.33 4.10 -12.26
C GLU A 318 20.50 5.61 -12.28
N LEU A 319 19.58 6.29 -12.95
CA LEU A 319 19.47 7.73 -12.99
C LEU A 319 18.38 8.19 -12.04
N VAL A 320 18.68 9.15 -11.19
CA VAL A 320 17.69 9.85 -10.38
C VAL A 320 17.39 11.19 -11.05
N ILE A 321 16.18 11.34 -11.53
CA ILE A 321 15.76 12.47 -12.36
C ILE A 321 14.70 13.27 -11.60
N LYS A 322 14.96 14.54 -11.39
CA LYS A 322 14.01 15.49 -10.84
C LYS A 322 13.21 16.10 -12.00
N LEU A 323 11.88 15.86 -12.02
CA LEU A 323 11.02 16.41 -13.04
C LEU A 323 11.01 17.94 -12.99
N MET A 324 11.09 18.58 -14.16
CA MET A 324 10.98 20.04 -14.26
C MET A 324 9.59 20.48 -13.82
N LYS A 325 9.53 21.66 -13.21
CA LYS A 325 8.29 22.23 -12.66
C LYS A 325 7.68 23.22 -13.63
N SER A 326 6.35 23.27 -13.64
CA SER A 326 5.64 24.50 -14.03
C SER A 326 5.85 25.57 -12.94
N LYS A 327 5.77 26.83 -13.33
CA LYS A 327 5.94 28.00 -12.43
C LYS A 327 5.00 27.98 -11.20
N ILE A 328 3.93 27.17 -11.22
CA ILE A 328 2.82 27.20 -10.27
C ILE A 328 2.94 26.16 -9.12
N LYS A 329 3.61 25.02 -9.33
CA LYS A 329 3.67 23.95 -8.31
C LYS A 329 4.98 23.94 -7.53
N LYS A 330 4.89 23.88 -6.17
CA LYS A 330 6.05 23.95 -5.25
C LYS A 330 6.77 22.62 -5.05
N THR A 331 6.12 21.48 -5.22
CA THR A 331 6.70 20.15 -4.97
C THR A 331 7.41 19.61 -6.20
N SER A 332 8.63 19.06 -6.02
CA SER A 332 9.33 18.39 -7.12
C SER A 332 9.21 16.89 -6.96
N GLN A 333 8.83 16.23 -8.06
CA GLN A 333 8.73 14.79 -8.11
C GLN A 333 9.99 14.17 -8.72
N ILE A 334 10.32 12.98 -8.25
CA ILE A 334 11.53 12.24 -8.65
C ILE A 334 11.10 11.02 -9.45
N LEU A 335 11.80 10.81 -10.55
CA LEU A 335 11.69 9.63 -11.38
C LEU A 335 13.04 8.90 -11.42
N ARG A 336 13.01 7.57 -11.38
CA ARG A 336 14.20 6.74 -11.51
C ARG A 336 14.14 6.01 -12.84
N ALA A 337 15.22 6.06 -13.60
CA ALA A 337 15.37 5.34 -14.85
C ALA A 337 16.59 4.42 -14.77
N ARG A 338 16.47 3.21 -15.30
CA ARG A 338 17.55 2.24 -15.39
C ARG A 338 18.01 2.13 -16.83
N ILE A 339 19.29 2.40 -17.05
CA ILE A 339 19.91 2.34 -18.38
C ILE A 339 21.17 1.47 -18.33
N THR A 340 21.65 1.06 -19.49
CA THR A 340 22.96 0.42 -19.54
C THR A 340 24.07 1.44 -19.35
N THR A 341 25.14 1.07 -18.67
CA THR A 341 26.34 1.90 -18.52
C THR A 341 26.95 2.24 -19.89
N TYR A 342 26.79 1.35 -20.86
CA TYR A 342 27.16 1.61 -22.25
C TYR A 342 26.42 2.82 -22.83
N ASN A 343 25.09 2.85 -22.69
CA ASN A 343 24.28 3.99 -23.18
C ASN A 343 24.55 5.26 -22.39
N LEU A 344 24.77 5.15 -21.07
CA LEU A 344 25.17 6.30 -20.23
C LEU A 344 26.40 7.00 -20.84
N ASN A 345 27.45 6.23 -21.15
CA ASN A 345 28.70 6.73 -21.70
C ASN A 345 28.54 7.21 -23.14
N LYS A 346 27.88 6.43 -24.01
CA LYS A 346 27.65 6.78 -25.42
C LYS A 346 26.88 8.10 -25.58
N MET A 347 25.85 8.31 -24.76
CA MET A 347 25.05 9.53 -24.79
C MET A 347 25.67 10.67 -23.96
N LYS A 348 26.82 10.46 -23.33
CA LYS A 348 27.51 11.42 -22.47
C LYS A 348 26.56 12.04 -21.41
N ILE A 349 25.72 11.20 -20.79
CA ILE A 349 24.79 11.59 -19.75
C ILE A 349 25.57 11.82 -18.46
N THR A 350 25.40 13.02 -17.87
CA THR A 350 26.07 13.40 -16.61
C THR A 350 25.06 14.02 -15.65
N GLU A 351 25.41 14.11 -14.38
CA GLU A 351 24.63 14.82 -13.37
C GLU A 351 24.43 16.30 -13.77
N ASN A 352 23.34 16.89 -13.30
CA ASN A 352 22.88 18.26 -13.60
C ASN A 352 22.50 18.51 -15.07
N LYS A 353 22.48 17.50 -15.93
CA LYS A 353 22.00 17.65 -17.32
C LYS A 353 20.50 17.53 -17.39
N LYS A 354 19.91 18.37 -18.27
CA LYS A 354 18.52 18.28 -18.72
C LYS A 354 18.39 17.05 -19.62
N VAL A 355 17.33 16.27 -19.41
CA VAL A 355 17.00 15.10 -20.24
C VAL A 355 15.53 15.04 -20.57
N PHE A 356 15.23 14.38 -21.68
CA PHE A 356 13.90 14.02 -22.13
C PHE A 356 13.63 12.58 -21.72
N ILE A 357 12.43 12.33 -21.25
CA ILE A 357 12.01 11.05 -20.65
C ILE A 357 10.80 10.56 -21.42
N TYR A 358 10.90 9.38 -21.99
CA TYR A 358 9.84 8.78 -22.80
C TYR A 358 9.30 7.54 -22.09
N ILE A 359 7.97 7.48 -21.97
CA ILE A 359 7.27 6.41 -21.25
C ILE A 359 6.08 5.99 -22.10
N SER A 360 5.99 4.70 -22.43
CA SER A 360 4.76 4.16 -23.02
C SER A 360 3.65 4.07 -21.99
N SER A 361 2.43 4.42 -22.34
CA SER A 361 1.27 4.32 -21.46
C SER A 361 1.02 2.86 -21.00
N VAL A 362 1.41 1.88 -21.79
CA VAL A 362 1.31 0.45 -21.43
C VAL A 362 2.22 0.06 -20.26
N SER A 363 3.34 0.76 -20.10
CA SER A 363 4.32 0.52 -19.02
C SER A 363 3.90 1.14 -17.68
N ILE A 364 2.76 1.80 -17.63
CA ILE A 364 2.29 2.49 -16.43
C ILE A 364 1.36 1.57 -15.65
N ASP A 365 1.80 1.14 -14.46
CA ASP A 365 0.98 0.34 -13.56
C ASP A 365 -0.21 1.16 -13.05
N ARG A 366 -1.40 0.64 -13.22
CA ARG A 366 -2.65 1.32 -12.94
C ARG A 366 -3.03 1.24 -11.47
N GLN A 367 -3.42 2.37 -10.89
CA GLN A 367 -4.04 2.44 -9.57
C GLN A 367 -5.57 2.37 -9.60
N ALA A 368 -6.22 2.47 -10.75
CA ALA A 368 -7.65 2.64 -10.79
C ALA A 368 -8.28 1.96 -12.01
N TYR A 369 -8.55 0.68 -11.91
CA TYR A 369 -9.70 0.17 -12.61
C TYR A 369 -10.89 0.30 -11.67
N GLN A 370 -11.73 1.31 -11.88
CA GLN A 370 -13.15 1.18 -11.58
C GLN A 370 -13.75 0.41 -12.76
N TYR A 371 -14.16 -0.83 -12.50
CA TYR A 371 -15.11 -1.56 -13.32
C TYR A 371 -16.51 -1.20 -12.88
#